data_6be8d62f7b19fb3af68dbe031320c236
#
_entry.id   6be8d62f7b19fb3af68dbe031320c236
#
_cell.length_a   1.000
_cell.length_b   1.000
_cell.length_c   1.000
_cell.angle_alpha   90.00
_cell.angle_beta   90.00
_cell.angle_gamma   90.00
#
_symmetry.space_group_name_H-M   'P 1'
#
loop_
_entity.id
_entity.type
_entity.pdbx_description
1 polymer ?
#
loop_
_entity_poly.entity_id
_entity_poly.type
_entity_poly.pdbx_seq_one_letter_code
_entity_poly.pdbx_strand_id
1 'polypeptide(L)'
;NTLSYFNPLILYWSEQHQNSDLDNLQIGFDFDYMIEKNRIYGGLLIDEWALYDTFNDNSQNWFARQIGFSRIFSIRNNLRGLLKFEYSDAEPQVYLHKFNINSSYHHNYPLGLWSGGDSVDKRVSFVLFFYKQTNELNYIIDLTIENTNIGTPNYDSNVSLFSEGIKKSRCVYSINLKKTFYDDLDWHFKVGYFDTENLYSEDNFLEFSTSILYNI
;
A
#
# COMPACT_ATOMS: atom_id res chain seq x y z
N ASN A 1 3.70 -28.43 -19.40
CA ASN A 1 3.73 -29.53 -18.42
C ASN A 1 3.68 -28.98 -17.01
N THR A 2 2.47 -28.88 -16.44
CA THR A 2 2.25 -28.33 -15.09
C THR A 2 2.97 -29.10 -13.97
N LEU A 3 3.44 -30.34 -14.26
CA LEU A 3 4.15 -31.16 -13.27
C LEU A 3 5.60 -30.71 -13.02
N SER A 4 6.20 -29.95 -13.92
CA SER A 4 7.57 -29.45 -13.75
C SER A 4 7.70 -28.45 -12.61
N TYR A 5 6.64 -27.66 -12.34
CA TYR A 5 6.60 -26.72 -11.22
C TYR A 5 6.60 -27.39 -9.83
N PHE A 6 6.36 -28.67 -9.73
CA PHE A 6 6.45 -29.42 -8.47
C PHE A 6 7.87 -29.85 -8.11
N ASN A 7 8.86 -29.60 -8.97
CA ASN A 7 10.24 -29.96 -8.66
C ASN A 7 10.88 -28.85 -7.79
N PRO A 8 11.17 -29.10 -6.50
CA PRO A 8 11.72 -28.09 -5.59
C PRO A 8 13.16 -27.69 -5.92
N LEU A 9 13.83 -28.39 -6.85
CA LEU A 9 15.20 -28.12 -7.25
C LEU A 9 15.30 -27.22 -8.50
N ILE A 10 14.16 -26.96 -9.16
CA ILE A 10 14.10 -26.06 -10.32
C ILE A 10 13.53 -24.72 -9.85
N LEU A 11 14.26 -23.64 -10.15
CA LEU A 11 13.75 -22.29 -9.93
C LEU A 11 12.54 -22.05 -10.84
N TYR A 12 11.43 -21.61 -10.30
CA TYR A 12 10.19 -21.29 -11.05
C TYR A 12 10.45 -20.39 -12.25
N TRP A 13 11.36 -19.44 -12.15
CA TRP A 13 11.81 -18.56 -13.22
C TRP A 13 12.31 -19.31 -14.44
N SER A 14 13.17 -20.34 -14.24
CA SER A 14 13.71 -21.17 -15.35
C SER A 14 12.63 -21.93 -16.05
N GLU A 15 11.65 -22.44 -15.31
CA GLU A 15 10.53 -23.23 -15.84
C GLU A 15 9.56 -22.36 -16.65
N GLN A 16 9.29 -21.15 -16.18
CA GLN A 16 8.47 -20.17 -16.87
C GLN A 16 9.04 -19.85 -18.26
N HIS A 17 10.34 -19.55 -18.35
CA HIS A 17 11.01 -19.26 -19.63
C HIS A 17 10.97 -20.44 -20.61
N GLN A 18 11.06 -21.68 -20.11
CA GLN A 18 10.94 -22.87 -20.94
C GLN A 18 9.51 -23.10 -21.47
N ASN A 19 8.50 -22.65 -20.74
CA ASN A 19 7.08 -22.81 -21.09
C ASN A 19 6.50 -21.60 -21.84
N SER A 20 7.33 -20.74 -22.44
CA SER A 20 6.91 -19.60 -23.30
C SER A 20 6.26 -18.43 -22.54
N ASP A 21 6.68 -18.14 -21.32
CA ASP A 21 6.21 -17.01 -20.50
C ASP A 21 4.68 -16.90 -20.45
N LEU A 22 4.02 -18.02 -20.19
CA LEU A 22 2.56 -18.07 -20.07
C LEU A 22 2.07 -17.65 -18.69
N ASP A 23 2.95 -17.73 -17.69
CA ASP A 23 2.63 -17.47 -16.30
C ASP A 23 3.18 -16.11 -15.87
N ASN A 24 2.57 -15.47 -14.87
CA ASN A 24 3.08 -14.24 -14.25
C ASN A 24 3.93 -14.62 -13.03
N LEU A 25 5.20 -14.21 -13.03
CA LEU A 25 6.12 -14.43 -11.92
C LEU A 25 6.41 -13.11 -11.21
N GLN A 26 6.07 -13.06 -9.94
CA GLN A 26 6.39 -11.93 -9.06
C GLN A 26 7.32 -12.36 -7.94
N ILE A 27 8.31 -11.54 -7.63
CA ILE A 27 9.26 -11.76 -6.53
C ILE A 27 9.13 -10.60 -5.55
N GLY A 28 8.79 -10.90 -4.31
CA GLY A 28 8.67 -9.92 -3.24
C GLY A 28 9.78 -10.04 -2.20
N PHE A 29 10.27 -8.88 -1.73
CA PHE A 29 11.17 -8.75 -0.59
C PHE A 29 10.58 -7.74 0.37
N ASP A 30 10.59 -8.06 1.65
CA ASP A 30 10.18 -7.14 2.70
C ASP A 30 11.20 -7.13 3.85
N PHE A 31 11.26 -6.03 4.55
CA PHE A 31 12.03 -5.89 5.77
C PHE A 31 11.26 -5.07 6.81
N ASP A 32 11.48 -5.40 8.06
CA ASP A 32 10.95 -4.70 9.23
C ASP A 32 12.03 -4.66 10.31
N TYR A 33 12.44 -3.46 10.69
CA TYR A 33 13.49 -3.27 11.66
C TYR A 33 13.07 -2.31 12.76
N MET A 34 13.15 -2.76 14.00
CA MET A 34 12.81 -1.99 15.18
C MET A 34 14.06 -1.64 15.98
N ILE A 35 14.24 -0.34 16.25
CA ILE A 35 15.27 0.18 17.15
C ILE A 35 14.59 1.01 18.22
N GLU A 36 14.57 0.50 19.45
CA GLU A 36 13.91 1.13 20.60
C GLU A 36 12.43 1.47 20.30
N LYS A 37 12.15 2.76 20.07
CA LYS A 37 10.80 3.28 19.78
C LYS A 37 10.59 3.60 18.31
N ASN A 38 11.56 3.30 17.46
CA ASN A 38 11.50 3.56 16.03
C ASN A 38 11.34 2.25 15.28
N ARG A 39 10.54 2.29 14.21
CA ARG A 39 10.39 1.19 13.26
C ARG A 39 10.65 1.72 11.87
N ILE A 40 11.50 1.03 11.12
CA ILE A 40 11.73 1.26 9.69
C ILE A 40 11.31 -0.02 8.99
N TYR A 41 10.50 0.10 7.96
CA TYR A 41 10.04 -1.04 7.17
C TYR A 41 9.98 -0.68 5.71
N GLY A 42 9.98 -1.69 4.87
CA GLY A 42 9.83 -1.48 3.44
C GLY A 42 9.60 -2.78 2.69
N GLY A 43 9.18 -2.65 1.46
CA GLY A 43 8.93 -3.76 0.55
C GLY A 43 9.36 -3.39 -0.87
N LEU A 44 9.78 -4.40 -1.60
CA LEU A 44 10.09 -4.35 -3.03
C LEU A 44 9.38 -5.52 -3.69
N LEU A 45 8.56 -5.25 -4.67
CA LEU A 45 8.02 -6.23 -5.59
C LEU A 45 8.68 -6.03 -6.95
N ILE A 46 9.14 -7.13 -7.54
CA ILE A 46 9.67 -7.19 -8.90
C ILE A 46 8.67 -8.02 -9.71
N ASP A 47 8.10 -7.42 -10.73
CA ASP A 47 7.18 -8.06 -11.66
C ASP A 47 7.92 -8.34 -12.98
N GLU A 48 7.85 -9.56 -13.49
CA GLU A 48 8.54 -10.04 -14.69
C GLU A 48 10.07 -9.79 -14.67
N TRP A 49 10.80 -10.46 -13.79
CA TRP A 49 12.23 -10.24 -13.63
C TRP A 49 13.08 -10.88 -14.74
N ALA A 50 13.73 -10.05 -15.53
CA ALA A 50 14.75 -10.43 -16.51
C ALA A 50 16.16 -10.07 -16.01
N LEU A 51 16.90 -11.08 -15.55
CA LEU A 51 18.21 -10.92 -14.86
C LEU A 51 19.26 -10.23 -15.73
N TYR A 52 19.27 -10.50 -17.03
CA TYR A 52 20.24 -9.98 -17.99
C TYR A 52 19.99 -8.52 -18.39
N ASP A 53 18.76 -8.03 -18.18
CA ASP A 53 18.35 -6.70 -18.60
C ASP A 53 18.07 -5.76 -17.42
N THR A 54 18.41 -6.17 -16.19
CA THR A 54 18.07 -5.45 -14.95
C THR A 54 18.57 -3.99 -14.91
N PHE A 55 19.59 -3.66 -15.69
CA PHE A 55 20.18 -2.31 -15.75
C PHE A 55 20.10 -1.66 -17.14
N ASN A 56 19.29 -2.20 -18.03
CA ASN A 56 19.05 -1.63 -19.36
C ASN A 56 17.77 -0.80 -19.35
N ASP A 57 17.77 0.33 -20.08
CA ASP A 57 16.60 1.21 -20.23
C ASP A 57 15.38 0.52 -20.90
N ASN A 58 15.59 -0.61 -21.57
CA ASN A 58 14.55 -1.44 -22.19
C ASN A 58 14.21 -2.69 -21.37
N SER A 59 14.56 -2.70 -20.08
CA SER A 59 14.29 -3.87 -19.24
C SER A 59 12.77 -4.07 -19.05
N GLN A 60 12.36 -5.33 -19.01
CA GLN A 60 10.99 -5.72 -18.65
C GLN A 60 10.84 -5.94 -17.14
N ASN A 61 11.74 -5.38 -16.34
CA ASN A 61 11.65 -5.45 -14.88
C ASN A 61 10.83 -4.28 -14.38
N TRP A 62 9.71 -4.57 -13.78
CA TRP A 62 8.81 -3.56 -13.23
C TRP A 62 8.77 -3.65 -11.71
N PHE A 63 8.77 -2.50 -11.07
CA PHE A 63 8.95 -2.40 -9.63
C PHE A 63 7.76 -1.74 -8.94
N ALA A 64 7.33 -2.34 -7.82
CA ALA A 64 6.58 -1.63 -6.80
C ALA A 64 7.42 -1.54 -5.53
N ARG A 65 7.39 -0.38 -4.88
CA ARG A 65 8.25 -0.08 -3.72
C ARG A 65 7.43 0.53 -2.61
N GLN A 66 7.80 0.19 -1.38
CA GLN A 66 7.23 0.81 -0.20
C GLN A 66 8.34 1.06 0.81
N ILE A 67 8.33 2.22 1.45
CA ILE A 67 9.16 2.52 2.60
C ILE A 67 8.34 3.27 3.65
N GLY A 68 8.52 2.89 4.90
CA GLY A 68 7.83 3.49 6.01
C GLY A 68 8.73 3.68 7.22
N PHE A 69 8.36 4.67 8.00
CA PHE A 69 8.98 4.97 9.29
C PHE A 69 7.88 5.24 10.30
N SER A 70 8.04 4.72 11.50
CA SER A 70 7.17 5.10 12.62
C SER A 70 7.96 5.24 13.92
N ARG A 71 7.47 6.13 14.80
CA ARG A 71 8.05 6.39 16.11
C ARG A 71 6.98 6.55 17.17
N ILE A 72 7.12 5.78 18.25
CA ILE A 72 6.30 5.93 19.45
C ILE A 72 7.04 6.84 20.44
N PHE A 73 6.32 7.78 21.07
CA PHE A 73 6.85 8.66 22.09
C PHE A 73 5.84 8.91 23.21
N SER A 74 6.34 9.13 24.41
CA SER A 74 5.51 9.47 25.56
C SER A 74 5.39 10.99 25.67
N ILE A 75 4.17 11.50 25.70
CA ILE A 75 3.87 12.92 25.87
C ILE A 75 3.67 13.21 27.36
N ARG A 76 2.90 12.33 28.02
CA ARG A 76 2.63 12.34 29.46
C ARG A 76 2.46 10.90 29.95
N ASN A 77 2.33 10.69 31.27
CA ASN A 77 2.17 9.34 31.83
C ASN A 77 1.00 8.55 31.24
N ASN A 78 -0.08 9.27 30.89
CA ASN A 78 -1.31 8.70 30.35
C ASN A 78 -1.55 9.01 28.87
N LEU A 79 -0.55 9.57 28.17
CA LEU A 79 -0.67 9.97 26.77
C LEU A 79 0.58 9.57 25.98
N ARG A 80 0.39 8.73 24.98
CA ARG A 80 1.43 8.35 24.00
C ARG A 80 1.07 8.83 22.62
N GLY A 81 2.09 9.16 21.83
CA GLY A 81 1.95 9.49 20.42
C GLY A 81 2.66 8.48 19.55
N LEU A 82 2.12 8.24 18.36
CA LEU A 82 2.74 7.48 17.28
C LEU A 82 2.73 8.37 16.04
N LEU A 83 3.90 8.65 15.51
CA LEU A 83 4.07 9.32 14.22
C LEU A 83 4.42 8.26 13.17
N LYS A 84 3.77 8.30 12.01
CA LYS A 84 4.03 7.40 10.88
C LYS A 84 4.18 8.18 9.61
N PHE A 85 5.17 7.80 8.80
CA PHE A 85 5.35 8.23 7.42
C PHE A 85 5.43 6.98 6.54
N GLU A 86 4.77 7.02 5.40
CA GLU A 86 4.82 5.96 4.41
C GLU A 86 4.84 6.57 3.02
N TYR A 87 5.66 5.99 2.19
CA TYR A 87 5.75 6.28 0.76
C TYR A 87 5.68 4.96 0.01
N SER A 88 4.88 4.90 -1.04
CA SER A 88 4.87 3.78 -1.97
C SER A 88 4.72 4.26 -3.40
N ASP A 89 5.28 3.51 -4.32
CA ASP A 89 5.13 3.69 -5.75
C ASP A 89 5.05 2.35 -6.47
N ALA A 90 4.36 2.33 -7.60
CA ALA A 90 4.30 1.19 -8.50
C ALA A 90 4.36 1.64 -9.95
N GLU A 91 5.27 1.05 -10.72
CA GLU A 91 5.44 1.33 -12.14
C GLU A 91 4.19 0.91 -12.95
N PRO A 92 3.98 1.48 -14.17
CA PRO A 92 2.75 1.28 -14.93
C PRO A 92 2.37 -0.16 -15.23
N GLN A 93 3.36 -1.02 -15.42
CA GLN A 93 3.17 -2.41 -15.82
C GLN A 93 2.98 -3.36 -14.64
N VAL A 94 3.34 -2.93 -13.42
CA VAL A 94 3.20 -3.76 -12.21
C VAL A 94 1.76 -4.21 -12.03
N TYR A 95 1.57 -5.48 -11.71
CA TYR A 95 0.28 -6.17 -11.59
C TYR A 95 -0.42 -6.48 -12.91
N LEU A 96 0.11 -6.02 -14.05
CA LEU A 96 -0.41 -6.34 -15.37
C LEU A 96 0.34 -7.52 -15.99
N HIS A 97 -0.31 -8.21 -16.91
CA HIS A 97 0.31 -9.25 -17.73
C HIS A 97 -0.28 -9.19 -19.13
N LYS A 98 0.49 -9.62 -20.15
CA LYS A 98 0.01 -9.69 -21.56
C LYS A 98 -1.28 -10.51 -21.72
N PHE A 99 -1.51 -11.49 -20.85
CA PHE A 99 -2.77 -12.23 -20.73
C PHE A 99 -3.51 -11.73 -19.49
N ASN A 100 -4.63 -11.07 -19.65
CA ASN A 100 -5.41 -10.47 -18.55
C ASN A 100 -5.77 -11.46 -17.43
N ILE A 101 -5.91 -12.76 -17.74
CA ILE A 101 -6.20 -13.80 -16.74
C ILE A 101 -5.06 -13.96 -15.72
N ASN A 102 -3.83 -13.61 -16.10
CA ASN A 102 -2.64 -13.73 -15.28
C ASN A 102 -2.26 -12.40 -14.59
N SER A 103 -2.99 -11.31 -14.87
CA SER A 103 -2.80 -10.06 -14.17
C SER A 103 -3.15 -10.21 -12.69
N SER A 104 -2.36 -9.57 -11.82
CA SER A 104 -2.55 -9.62 -10.36
C SER A 104 -3.67 -8.68 -9.90
N TYR A 105 -4.87 -8.88 -10.46
CA TYR A 105 -6.09 -8.16 -10.11
C TYR A 105 -7.23 -9.13 -9.76
N HIS A 106 -8.03 -8.77 -8.78
CA HIS A 106 -9.26 -9.46 -8.42
C HIS A 106 -10.43 -8.48 -8.40
N HIS A 107 -11.45 -8.72 -9.25
CA HIS A 107 -12.60 -7.80 -9.41
C HIS A 107 -12.20 -6.32 -9.59
N ASN A 108 -11.18 -6.05 -10.43
CA ASN A 108 -10.59 -4.73 -10.68
C ASN A 108 -9.83 -4.10 -9.50
N TYR A 109 -9.55 -4.86 -8.45
CA TYR A 109 -8.67 -4.43 -7.35
C TYR A 109 -7.30 -5.10 -7.49
N PRO A 110 -6.19 -4.35 -7.37
CA PRO A 110 -4.85 -4.92 -7.40
C PRO A 110 -4.62 -5.82 -6.18
N LEU A 111 -3.89 -6.91 -6.38
CA LEU A 111 -3.50 -7.84 -5.30
C LEU A 111 -2.19 -7.40 -4.63
N GLY A 112 -1.98 -6.13 -4.44
CA GLY A 112 -0.78 -5.54 -3.85
C GLY A 112 -1.06 -4.17 -3.28
N LEU A 113 -0.32 -3.15 -3.74
CA LEU A 113 -0.60 -1.77 -3.34
C LEU A 113 -2.01 -1.37 -3.77
N TRP A 114 -2.77 -0.80 -2.84
CA TRP A 114 -4.18 -0.46 -3.06
C TRP A 114 -4.40 0.50 -4.24
N SER A 115 -3.39 1.35 -4.54
CA SER A 115 -3.40 2.31 -5.64
C SER A 115 -3.18 1.68 -7.03
N GLY A 116 -2.71 0.41 -7.06
CA GLY A 116 -2.41 -0.29 -8.31
C GLY A 116 -1.12 0.13 -8.97
N GLY A 117 -0.93 -0.25 -10.23
CA GLY A 117 0.18 0.18 -11.06
C GLY A 117 0.07 1.65 -11.47
N ASP A 118 1.18 2.25 -11.94
CA ASP A 118 1.31 3.66 -12.30
C ASP A 118 0.82 4.60 -11.18
N SER A 119 1.31 4.38 -9.97
CA SER A 119 0.83 5.12 -8.81
C SER A 119 1.94 5.55 -7.87
N VAL A 120 1.72 6.67 -7.19
CA VAL A 120 2.53 7.16 -6.07
C VAL A 120 1.61 7.51 -4.92
N ASP A 121 1.86 6.97 -3.74
CA ASP A 121 1.13 7.25 -2.52
C ASP A 121 2.05 7.77 -1.42
N LYS A 122 1.60 8.80 -0.71
CA LYS A 122 2.31 9.42 0.42
C LYS A 122 1.35 9.57 1.58
N ARG A 123 1.71 9.01 2.73
CA ARG A 123 0.86 9.02 3.90
C ARG A 123 1.61 9.50 5.13
N VAL A 124 0.98 10.38 5.89
CA VAL A 124 1.44 10.82 7.21
C VAL A 124 0.30 10.59 8.20
N SER A 125 0.58 9.90 9.29
CA SER A 125 -0.39 9.71 10.37
C SER A 125 0.20 10.11 11.70
N PHE A 126 -0.62 10.74 12.51
CA PHE A 126 -0.33 11.06 13.90
C PHE A 126 -1.42 10.49 14.80
N VAL A 127 -1.05 9.50 15.60
CA VAL A 127 -1.98 8.76 16.44
C VAL A 127 -1.72 9.07 17.90
N LEU A 128 -2.75 9.44 18.63
CA LEU A 128 -2.71 9.70 20.06
C LEU A 128 -3.46 8.60 20.82
N PHE A 129 -2.79 8.01 21.80
CA PHE A 129 -3.32 6.98 22.68
C PHE A 129 -3.50 7.56 24.08
N PHE A 130 -4.73 7.65 24.54
CA PHE A 130 -5.08 8.13 25.87
C PHE A 130 -5.38 6.93 26.77
N TYR A 131 -4.69 6.83 27.88
CA TYR A 131 -4.84 5.77 28.87
C TYR A 131 -5.57 6.27 30.10
N LYS A 132 -6.35 5.41 30.75
CA LYS A 132 -6.85 5.63 32.11
C LYS A 132 -5.70 5.56 33.09
N GLN A 133 -5.93 5.96 34.36
CA GLN A 133 -4.94 5.80 35.43
C GLN A 133 -4.59 4.33 35.71
N THR A 134 -5.47 3.40 35.34
CA THR A 134 -5.29 1.94 35.39
C THR A 134 -4.42 1.39 34.26
N ASN A 135 -3.83 2.21 33.40
CA ASN A 135 -3.12 1.86 32.17
C ASN A 135 -3.97 1.21 31.08
N GLU A 136 -5.29 1.17 31.24
CA GLU A 136 -6.20 0.75 30.18
C GLU A 136 -6.34 1.80 29.10
N LEU A 137 -6.37 1.39 27.83
CA LEU A 137 -6.61 2.27 26.70
C LEU A 137 -8.05 2.81 26.76
N ASN A 138 -8.20 4.12 26.65
CA ASN A 138 -9.51 4.80 26.75
C ASN A 138 -9.94 5.41 25.41
N TYR A 139 -9.05 6.16 24.78
CA TYR A 139 -9.30 6.82 23.49
C TYR A 139 -8.12 6.65 22.56
N ILE A 140 -8.43 6.56 21.27
CA ILE A 140 -7.45 6.74 20.18
C ILE A 140 -7.95 7.87 19.30
N ILE A 141 -7.07 8.79 18.97
CA ILE A 141 -7.30 9.83 17.96
C ILE A 141 -6.27 9.60 16.88
N ASP A 142 -6.70 9.36 15.65
CA ASP A 142 -5.82 9.19 14.48
C ASP A 142 -6.09 10.33 13.51
N LEU A 143 -5.07 11.12 13.24
CA LEU A 143 -5.06 12.19 12.25
C LEU A 143 -4.22 11.72 11.08
N THR A 144 -4.80 11.59 9.90
CA THR A 144 -4.10 11.10 8.72
C THR A 144 -4.27 12.07 7.54
N ILE A 145 -3.15 12.29 6.85
CA ILE A 145 -3.09 12.95 5.54
C ILE A 145 -2.53 11.93 4.57
N GLU A 146 -3.23 11.74 3.45
CA GLU A 146 -2.85 10.84 2.37
C GLU A 146 -2.94 11.59 1.05
N ASN A 147 -1.91 11.47 0.23
CA ASN A 147 -1.88 12.03 -1.11
C ASN A 147 -1.50 10.92 -2.09
N THR A 148 -2.40 10.62 -3.02
CA THR A 148 -2.24 9.57 -4.00
C THR A 148 -2.39 10.12 -5.39
N ASN A 149 -1.45 9.82 -6.26
CA ASN A 149 -1.50 10.11 -7.68
C ASN A 149 -1.51 8.80 -8.46
N ILE A 150 -2.39 8.68 -9.43
CA ILE A 150 -2.54 7.49 -10.26
C ILE A 150 -2.50 7.93 -11.72
N GLY A 151 -1.65 7.31 -12.51
CA GLY A 151 -1.54 7.49 -13.94
C GLY A 151 -2.39 6.49 -14.73
N THR A 152 -1.86 6.02 -15.85
CA THR A 152 -2.51 5.02 -16.70
C THR A 152 -1.69 3.75 -16.71
N PRO A 153 -2.08 2.72 -15.94
CA PRO A 153 -1.41 1.42 -16.01
C PRO A 153 -1.43 0.90 -17.45
N ASN A 154 -0.27 0.55 -18.00
CA ASN A 154 -0.16 0.06 -19.36
C ASN A 154 0.95 -0.99 -19.45
N TYR A 155 0.61 -2.19 -19.91
CA TYR A 155 1.55 -3.30 -20.09
C TYR A 155 2.57 -3.02 -21.21
N ASP A 156 2.16 -2.37 -22.31
CA ASP A 156 2.97 -2.24 -23.52
C ASP A 156 3.96 -1.06 -23.49
N SER A 157 3.98 -0.23 -22.43
CA SER A 157 4.81 0.96 -22.41
C SER A 157 5.91 0.88 -21.34
N ASN A 158 7.16 1.06 -21.75
CA ASN A 158 8.30 1.32 -20.84
C ASN A 158 8.35 2.80 -20.40
N VAL A 159 7.20 3.42 -20.25
CA VAL A 159 7.09 4.84 -19.94
C VAL A 159 7.23 5.05 -18.44
N SER A 160 8.01 6.06 -18.04
CA SER A 160 8.16 6.43 -16.63
C SER A 160 6.84 6.87 -16.01
N LEU A 161 6.73 6.72 -14.67
CA LEU A 161 5.59 7.18 -13.88
C LEU A 161 5.16 8.60 -14.30
N PHE A 162 3.88 8.75 -14.61
CA PHE A 162 3.23 10.00 -15.01
C PHE A 162 3.75 10.68 -16.31
N SER A 163 4.47 9.98 -17.17
CA SER A 163 4.91 10.54 -18.45
C SER A 163 3.73 10.92 -19.36
N GLU A 164 2.60 10.23 -19.24
CA GLU A 164 1.33 10.57 -19.90
C GLU A 164 0.43 11.49 -19.05
N GLY A 165 0.91 11.92 -17.89
CA GLY A 165 0.21 12.76 -16.93
C GLY A 165 -0.55 11.97 -15.86
N ILE A 166 -0.91 12.69 -14.80
CA ILE A 166 -1.72 12.16 -13.72
C ILE A 166 -3.17 12.04 -14.18
N LYS A 167 -3.76 10.85 -14.09
CA LYS A 167 -5.16 10.61 -14.47
C LYS A 167 -6.11 10.82 -13.29
N LYS A 168 -5.62 10.59 -12.07
CA LYS A 168 -6.38 10.79 -10.83
C LYS A 168 -5.43 11.25 -9.75
N SER A 169 -5.76 12.37 -9.12
CA SER A 169 -5.15 12.84 -7.88
C SER A 169 -6.16 12.75 -6.74
N ARG A 170 -5.72 12.32 -5.57
CA ARG A 170 -6.57 12.24 -4.38
C ARG A 170 -5.78 12.72 -3.18
N CYS A 171 -6.31 13.71 -2.48
CA CYS A 171 -5.82 14.11 -1.16
C CYS A 171 -6.91 13.83 -0.12
N VAL A 172 -6.56 13.15 0.95
CA VAL A 172 -7.49 12.80 2.03
C VAL A 172 -6.96 13.33 3.34
N TYR A 173 -7.79 14.10 4.04
CA TYR A 173 -7.56 14.50 5.43
C TYR A 173 -8.57 13.77 6.29
N SER A 174 -8.14 12.93 7.21
CA SER A 174 -9.06 12.18 8.05
C SER A 174 -8.77 12.28 9.54
N ILE A 175 -9.84 12.28 10.32
CA ILE A 175 -9.82 12.20 11.77
C ILE A 175 -10.62 10.96 12.16
N ASN A 176 -9.98 10.01 12.82
CA ASN A 176 -10.62 8.83 13.35
C ASN A 176 -10.58 8.89 14.88
N LEU A 177 -11.72 8.70 15.49
CA LEU A 177 -11.86 8.58 16.94
C LEU A 177 -12.29 7.16 17.26
N LYS A 178 -11.56 6.51 18.14
CA LYS A 178 -11.96 5.23 18.72
C LYS A 178 -12.08 5.40 20.23
N LYS A 179 -13.18 4.96 20.81
CA LYS A 179 -13.37 4.89 22.25
C LYS A 179 -13.78 3.48 22.65
N THR A 180 -13.06 2.90 23.58
CA THR A 180 -13.41 1.63 24.21
C THR A 180 -14.27 1.92 25.44
N PHE A 181 -15.52 1.35 25.45
CA PHE A 181 -16.44 1.37 26.57
C PHE A 181 -16.43 -0.01 27.15
N TYR A 182 -16.12 -0.41 28.20
CA TYR A 182 -15.99 -1.79 28.68
C TYR A 182 -15.00 -2.60 27.81
N ASP A 183 -14.60 -3.76 28.26
CA ASP A 183 -13.53 -4.53 27.62
C ASP A 183 -13.88 -5.00 26.20
N ASP A 184 -15.16 -5.02 25.85
CA ASP A 184 -15.68 -5.66 24.63
C ASP A 184 -16.42 -4.70 23.67
N LEU A 185 -16.61 -3.42 24.02
CA LEU A 185 -17.38 -2.48 23.21
C LEU A 185 -16.56 -1.30 22.73
N ASP A 186 -16.31 -1.24 21.43
CA ASP A 186 -15.61 -0.17 20.76
C ASP A 186 -16.57 0.71 19.95
N TRP A 187 -16.50 2.01 20.14
CA TRP A 187 -17.13 2.99 19.27
C TRP A 187 -16.11 3.65 18.38
N HIS A 188 -16.38 3.69 17.08
CA HIS A 188 -15.57 4.31 16.07
C HIS A 188 -16.34 5.44 15.42
N PHE A 189 -15.68 6.58 15.24
CA PHE A 189 -16.18 7.71 14.50
C PHE A 189 -15.10 8.21 13.56
N LYS A 190 -15.41 8.39 12.29
CA LYS A 190 -14.50 8.89 11.27
C LYS A 190 -15.10 10.07 10.55
N VAL A 191 -14.31 11.11 10.37
CA VAL A 191 -14.57 12.22 9.45
C VAL A 191 -13.43 12.26 8.46
N GLY A 192 -13.74 12.33 7.18
CA GLY A 192 -12.77 12.48 6.10
C GLY A 192 -13.18 13.61 5.16
N TYR A 193 -12.24 14.48 4.84
CA TYR A 193 -12.37 15.42 3.72
C TYR A 193 -11.57 14.85 2.56
N PHE A 194 -12.22 14.71 1.42
CA PHE A 194 -11.68 14.15 0.20
C PHE A 194 -11.62 15.26 -0.84
N ASP A 195 -10.44 15.44 -1.39
CA ASP A 195 -10.17 16.31 -2.53
C ASP A 195 -9.67 15.42 -3.65
N THR A 196 -10.49 15.24 -4.67
CA THR A 196 -10.21 14.34 -5.78
C THR A 196 -10.31 15.07 -7.10
N GLU A 197 -9.24 14.96 -7.87
CA GLU A 197 -9.17 15.48 -9.23
C GLU A 197 -9.03 14.31 -10.20
N ASN A 198 -9.92 14.24 -11.17
CA ASN A 198 -9.84 13.33 -12.30
C ASN A 198 -9.73 14.14 -13.58
N LEU A 199 -9.38 13.48 -14.70
CA LEU A 199 -9.29 14.13 -16.01
C LEU A 199 -10.55 14.92 -16.43
N TYR A 200 -11.71 14.63 -15.83
CA TYR A 200 -13.02 15.15 -16.25
C TYR A 200 -13.77 15.86 -15.12
N SER A 201 -13.33 15.75 -13.87
CA SER A 201 -14.03 16.35 -12.73
C SER A 201 -13.09 16.60 -11.56
N GLU A 202 -13.39 17.66 -10.82
CA GLU A 202 -12.89 17.91 -9.47
C GLU A 202 -14.05 17.66 -8.50
N ASP A 203 -13.88 16.74 -7.56
CA ASP A 203 -14.90 16.42 -6.60
C ASP A 203 -14.35 16.55 -5.17
N ASN A 204 -14.97 17.44 -4.41
CA ASN A 204 -14.67 17.65 -3.00
C ASN A 204 -15.85 17.23 -2.16
N PHE A 205 -15.66 16.34 -1.19
CA PHE A 205 -16.73 15.91 -0.31
C PHE A 205 -16.25 15.59 1.11
N LEU A 206 -17.20 15.67 2.02
CA LEU A 206 -17.02 15.22 3.39
C LEU A 206 -17.71 13.86 3.58
N GLU A 207 -16.98 12.91 4.14
CA GLU A 207 -17.50 11.62 4.55
C GLU A 207 -17.58 11.54 6.07
N PHE A 208 -18.70 11.04 6.58
CA PHE A 208 -18.91 10.74 8.00
C PHE A 208 -19.26 9.28 8.13
N SER A 209 -18.59 8.57 9.01
CA SER A 209 -18.99 7.21 9.37
C SER A 209 -18.93 7.00 10.87
N THR A 210 -19.84 6.17 11.38
CA THR A 210 -19.81 5.72 12.76
C THR A 210 -20.16 4.25 12.82
N SER A 211 -19.49 3.52 13.69
CA SER A 211 -19.74 2.11 13.93
C SER A 211 -19.52 1.74 15.39
N ILE A 212 -20.24 0.72 15.83
CA ILE A 212 -20.10 0.09 17.15
C ILE A 212 -19.70 -1.35 16.90
N LEU A 213 -18.59 -1.77 17.48
CA LEU A 213 -18.04 -3.11 17.39
C LEU A 213 -18.12 -3.77 18.76
N TYR A 214 -18.70 -4.95 18.82
CA TYR A 214 -18.71 -5.79 20.00
C TYR A 214 -17.78 -6.98 19.76
N ASN A 215 -16.75 -7.11 20.60
CA ASN A 215 -15.79 -8.22 20.53
C ASN A 215 -16.35 -9.37 21.38
N ILE A 216 -16.64 -10.49 20.75
CA ILE A 216 -17.14 -11.71 21.40
C ILE A 216 -15.96 -12.59 21.81
#